data_049ed05764a021f64dce6fe43617a615
#
_entry.id   049ed05764a021f64dce6fe43617a615
#
_cell.length_a   1.000
_cell.length_b   1.000
_cell.length_c   1.000
_cell.angle_alpha   90.00
_cell.angle_beta   90.00
_cell.angle_gamma   90.00
#
_symmetry.space_group_name_H-M   'P 1'
#
loop_
_entity.id
_entity.type
_entity.pdbx_description
1 polymer ?
#
loop_
_entity_poly.entity_id
_entity_poly.type
_entity_poly.pdbx_seq_one_letter_code
_entity_poly.pdbx_strand_id
1 'polypeptide(L)'
;MGKTLYEKVWEAHEVRRLRNGQSQLFIDLHLLHEVTSPQAFGMLKDLGLKVRYPHRTFATVDHIVPTHDRTEPFQDPLAQSMLEALRHNTQEHGITFFDLGSGNQGIVHVIGPQLGLTQPGMTIACGDSHTSTHGAFGAVAFGIGTSQVRDVLATQTLAAQKLKVRRINVEGKLAPGVYAKDVILHLIRHLGVKGGLGYAYEYGGSAVEAMDMESRMTLCNMSIEGGARVGYVNPDETTFRYLEGRPYVPKGAEWEEAKKRWLAWRSDPDASYDDVVTFRAEEIAPTVTWGITPGQAIPIDGRIPLLEELPEEERPVAEEALAYMGFQPGQPIKGVPIQVAFIGSCTNARLSDLREVARYLKGHRVKKGVRALVVPGSEWVAKRAEEEGIAEIFREAGFEWRNPGCSMCLAMNPDRLEGDELCASSSNRNYKGRMGSPRGRTVLMSPLMVAAAAVAGEIADAREVFGVVGAR
;
A
#
# COMPACT_ATOMS: atom_id res chain seq x y z
N MET A 1 5.48 -32.99 -7.90
CA MET A 1 4.86 -32.05 -6.96
C MET A 1 5.03 -30.67 -7.59
N GLY A 2 3.93 -30.01 -7.86
CA GLY A 2 3.93 -28.69 -8.48
C GLY A 2 4.52 -27.63 -7.55
N LYS A 3 4.95 -26.51 -8.13
CA LYS A 3 5.60 -25.41 -7.40
C LYS A 3 4.67 -24.19 -7.35
N THR A 4 4.74 -23.47 -6.25
CA THR A 4 4.13 -22.14 -6.14
C THR A 4 4.92 -21.13 -6.98
N LEU A 5 4.27 -20.02 -7.36
CA LEU A 5 4.94 -18.89 -8.00
C LEU A 5 6.16 -18.43 -7.18
N TYR A 6 5.99 -18.31 -5.86
CA TYR A 6 7.06 -17.91 -4.95
C TYR A 6 8.29 -18.81 -5.08
N GLU A 7 8.09 -20.12 -5.09
CA GLU A 7 9.19 -21.11 -5.25
C GLU A 7 9.87 -21.00 -6.61
N LYS A 8 9.08 -20.88 -7.69
CA LYS A 8 9.61 -20.72 -9.05
C LYS A 8 10.49 -19.46 -9.18
N VAL A 9 9.97 -18.32 -8.70
CA VAL A 9 10.70 -17.06 -8.74
C VAL A 9 11.94 -17.11 -7.87
N TRP A 10 11.82 -17.66 -6.64
CA TRP A 10 12.94 -17.80 -5.74
C TRP A 10 14.09 -18.61 -6.36
N GLU A 11 13.78 -19.80 -6.87
CA GLU A 11 14.79 -20.71 -7.46
C GLU A 11 15.45 -20.09 -8.70
N ALA A 12 14.69 -19.38 -9.54
CA ALA A 12 15.24 -18.73 -10.73
C ALA A 12 16.18 -17.55 -10.41
N HIS A 13 16.04 -16.96 -9.22
CA HIS A 13 16.84 -15.80 -8.80
C HIS A 13 17.90 -16.13 -7.75
N GLU A 14 17.93 -17.37 -7.23
CA GLU A 14 18.97 -17.80 -6.28
C GLU A 14 20.33 -17.91 -6.98
N VAL A 15 21.22 -16.97 -6.69
CA VAL A 15 22.61 -16.97 -7.20
C VAL A 15 23.42 -18.04 -6.50
N ARG A 16 23.26 -18.13 -5.18
CA ARG A 16 23.92 -19.17 -4.33
C ARG A 16 23.28 -19.23 -2.95
N ARG A 17 23.51 -20.33 -2.26
CA ARG A 17 23.27 -20.44 -0.82
C ARG A 17 24.47 -19.93 -0.02
N LEU A 18 24.17 -19.13 1.00
CA LEU A 18 25.16 -18.61 1.94
C LEU A 18 25.38 -19.60 3.09
N ARG A 19 26.53 -19.49 3.77
CA ARG A 19 26.91 -20.38 4.90
C ARG A 19 25.93 -20.34 6.07
N ASN A 20 25.21 -19.23 6.24
CA ASN A 20 24.20 -19.03 7.28
C ASN A 20 22.79 -19.56 6.89
N GLY A 21 22.68 -20.28 5.78
CA GLY A 21 21.42 -20.86 5.29
C GLY A 21 20.52 -19.90 4.49
N GLN A 22 20.88 -18.63 4.37
CA GLN A 22 20.17 -17.69 3.51
C GLN A 22 20.50 -17.93 2.03
N SER A 23 19.61 -17.47 1.15
CA SER A 23 19.87 -17.37 -0.29
C SER A 23 20.34 -15.97 -0.65
N GLN A 24 21.34 -15.87 -1.51
CA GLN A 24 21.67 -14.63 -2.20
C GLN A 24 20.81 -14.57 -3.46
N LEU A 25 19.82 -13.67 -3.45
CA LEU A 25 18.89 -13.48 -4.56
C LEU A 25 19.33 -12.34 -5.46
N PHE A 26 19.29 -12.53 -6.77
CA PHE A 26 19.38 -11.46 -7.73
C PHE A 26 18.09 -10.62 -7.66
N ILE A 27 18.21 -9.29 -7.74
CA ILE A 27 17.09 -8.34 -7.71
C ILE A 27 16.91 -7.73 -9.09
N ASP A 28 15.77 -8.00 -9.73
CA ASP A 28 15.47 -7.48 -11.06
C ASP A 28 15.23 -5.98 -11.08
N LEU A 29 14.53 -5.48 -10.05
CA LEU A 29 14.14 -4.08 -9.94
C LEU A 29 14.43 -3.55 -8.54
N HIS A 30 15.22 -2.50 -8.46
CA HIS A 30 15.49 -1.76 -7.23
C HIS A 30 14.83 -0.39 -7.29
N LEU A 31 13.90 -0.13 -6.38
CA LEU A 31 13.22 1.15 -6.26
C LEU A 31 13.79 1.95 -5.09
N LEU A 32 14.00 3.24 -5.31
CA LEU A 32 14.57 4.16 -4.33
C LEU A 32 13.63 5.34 -4.06
N HIS A 33 13.72 5.84 -2.85
CA HIS A 33 13.15 7.12 -2.45
C HIS A 33 14.10 7.85 -1.48
N GLU A 34 13.76 9.09 -1.12
CA GLU A 34 14.64 10.00 -0.41
C GLU A 34 14.90 9.66 1.07
N VAL A 35 14.08 8.78 1.68
CA VAL A 35 14.20 8.53 3.13
C VAL A 35 15.38 7.61 3.47
N THR A 36 15.56 6.52 2.74
CA THR A 36 16.59 5.51 3.01
C THR A 36 17.82 5.62 2.11
N SER A 37 17.68 6.23 0.94
CA SER A 37 18.76 6.29 -0.05
C SER A 37 19.96 7.17 0.33
N PRO A 38 19.83 8.34 1.01
CA PRO A 38 20.97 9.16 1.34
C PRO A 38 22.03 8.44 2.17
N GLN A 39 21.58 7.74 3.24
CA GLN A 39 22.50 6.97 4.08
C GLN A 39 23.08 5.75 3.32
N ALA A 40 22.27 5.10 2.48
CA ALA A 40 22.74 3.97 1.67
C ALA A 40 23.85 4.39 0.70
N PHE A 41 23.70 5.52 0.01
CA PHE A 41 24.74 6.09 -0.85
C PHE A 41 25.96 6.57 -0.07
N GLY A 42 25.77 7.14 1.13
CA GLY A 42 26.87 7.48 2.04
C GLY A 42 27.72 6.26 2.37
N MET A 43 27.10 5.17 2.82
CA MET A 43 27.79 3.90 3.11
C MET A 43 28.45 3.29 1.87
N LEU A 44 27.83 3.43 0.69
CA LEU A 44 28.41 2.96 -0.58
C LEU A 44 29.72 3.70 -0.87
N LYS A 45 29.72 5.03 -0.73
CA LYS A 45 30.88 5.89 -0.91
C LYS A 45 32.00 5.58 0.08
N ASP A 46 31.67 5.42 1.37
CA ASP A 46 32.65 5.10 2.42
C ASP A 46 33.37 3.77 2.16
N LEU A 47 32.69 2.82 1.52
CA LEU A 47 33.26 1.54 1.10
C LEU A 47 33.97 1.58 -0.26
N GLY A 48 33.99 2.72 -0.92
CA GLY A 48 34.58 2.85 -2.27
C GLY A 48 33.86 2.06 -3.35
N LEU A 49 32.57 1.75 -3.13
CA LEU A 49 31.75 0.96 -4.04
C LEU A 49 30.93 1.86 -4.97
N LYS A 50 30.50 1.29 -6.10
CA LYS A 50 29.64 1.96 -7.09
C LYS A 50 28.35 1.18 -7.29
N VAL A 51 27.33 1.84 -7.82
CA VAL A 51 26.09 1.18 -8.23
C VAL A 51 26.40 0.20 -9.37
N ARG A 52 26.01 -1.06 -9.17
CA ARG A 52 26.36 -2.15 -10.10
C ARG A 52 25.58 -2.11 -11.40
N TYR A 53 24.25 -1.89 -11.29
CA TYR A 53 23.32 -1.89 -12.44
C TYR A 53 22.37 -0.70 -12.37
N PRO A 54 22.82 0.52 -12.72
CA PRO A 54 21.99 1.72 -12.63
C PRO A 54 20.66 1.61 -13.41
N HIS A 55 20.67 0.90 -14.55
CA HIS A 55 19.49 0.70 -15.40
C HIS A 55 18.42 -0.22 -14.78
N ARG A 56 18.71 -0.90 -13.65
CA ARG A 56 17.75 -1.68 -12.86
C ARG A 56 17.28 -0.95 -11.62
N THR A 57 17.73 0.29 -11.46
CA THR A 57 17.41 1.13 -10.29
C THR A 57 16.65 2.36 -10.74
N PHE A 58 15.53 2.64 -10.09
CA PHE A 58 14.69 3.79 -10.38
C PHE A 58 14.35 4.50 -9.09
N ALA A 59 14.31 5.82 -9.13
CA ALA A 59 14.09 6.65 -7.95
C ALA A 59 12.90 7.59 -8.14
N THR A 60 12.23 7.90 -7.04
CA THR A 60 11.22 8.95 -6.93
C THR A 60 11.36 9.65 -5.59
N VAL A 61 10.64 10.76 -5.41
CA VAL A 61 10.50 11.46 -4.13
C VAL A 61 9.03 11.48 -3.73
N ASP A 62 8.72 11.04 -2.52
CA ASP A 62 7.32 10.83 -2.12
C ASP A 62 6.99 11.10 -0.66
N HIS A 63 7.92 10.89 0.29
CA HIS A 63 7.65 10.97 1.73
C HIS A 63 7.72 12.39 2.28
N ILE A 64 8.80 13.12 1.96
CA ILE A 64 9.07 14.45 2.53
C ILE A 64 8.44 15.60 1.73
N VAL A 65 7.86 15.30 0.58
CA VAL A 65 7.32 16.32 -0.33
C VAL A 65 6.11 17.00 0.27
N PRO A 66 6.07 18.33 0.33
CA PRO A 66 4.85 19.06 0.65
C PRO A 66 3.78 18.79 -0.41
N THR A 67 2.52 18.66 0.02
CA THR A 67 1.41 18.43 -0.91
C THR A 67 0.60 19.70 -1.19
N HIS A 68 0.77 20.74 -0.40
CA HIS A 68 0.09 22.03 -0.60
C HIS A 68 0.98 22.99 -1.41
N ASP A 69 2.10 23.41 -0.87
CA ASP A 69 3.06 24.30 -1.52
C ASP A 69 4.39 23.57 -1.75
N ARG A 70 4.73 23.42 -3.03
CA ARG A 70 5.97 22.74 -3.48
C ARG A 70 7.06 23.71 -3.93
N THR A 71 6.92 25.01 -3.58
CA THR A 71 7.96 26.00 -3.90
C THR A 71 9.27 25.61 -3.23
N GLU A 72 10.32 25.48 -4.03
CA GLU A 72 11.67 25.20 -3.52
C GLU A 72 12.45 26.52 -3.28
N PRO A 73 13.30 26.57 -2.25
CA PRO A 73 13.56 25.50 -1.27
C PRO A 73 12.36 25.28 -0.33
N PHE A 74 12.16 24.01 0.05
CA PHE A 74 11.09 23.69 1.01
C PHE A 74 11.32 24.40 2.35
N GLN A 75 10.24 24.66 3.08
CA GLN A 75 10.31 25.29 4.41
C GLN A 75 11.08 24.45 5.42
N ASP A 76 11.03 23.12 5.30
CA ASP A 76 11.85 22.21 6.10
C ASP A 76 13.22 21.99 5.41
N PRO A 77 14.33 22.50 6.00
CA PRO A 77 15.66 22.34 5.43
C PRO A 77 16.12 20.89 5.33
N LEU A 78 15.64 20.03 6.24
CA LEU A 78 15.97 18.59 6.19
C LEU A 78 15.32 17.94 4.99
N ALA A 79 14.03 18.21 4.75
CA ALA A 79 13.32 17.71 3.57
C ALA A 79 14.00 18.17 2.28
N GLN A 80 14.37 19.45 2.20
CA GLN A 80 15.11 19.99 1.05
C GLN A 80 16.44 19.26 0.84
N SER A 81 17.21 19.05 1.92
CA SER A 81 18.52 18.37 1.81
C SER A 81 18.39 16.90 1.36
N MET A 82 17.31 16.22 1.77
CA MET A 82 17.04 14.84 1.32
C MET A 82 16.71 14.78 -0.18
N LEU A 83 15.93 15.74 -0.69
CA LEU A 83 15.64 15.85 -2.12
C LEU A 83 16.93 16.14 -2.92
N GLU A 84 17.73 17.10 -2.47
CA GLU A 84 19.00 17.44 -3.12
C GLU A 84 19.98 16.26 -3.12
N ALA A 85 20.07 15.52 -2.01
CA ALA A 85 20.89 14.31 -1.94
C ALA A 85 20.41 13.25 -2.95
N LEU A 86 19.11 13.05 -3.09
CA LEU A 86 18.56 12.10 -4.06
C LEU A 86 18.86 12.54 -5.50
N ARG A 87 18.69 13.82 -5.83
CA ARG A 87 19.05 14.40 -7.13
C ARG A 87 20.54 14.20 -7.45
N HIS A 88 21.41 14.54 -6.51
CA HIS A 88 22.86 14.39 -6.65
C HIS A 88 23.26 12.92 -6.87
N ASN A 89 22.80 12.02 -6.00
CA ASN A 89 23.16 10.61 -6.04
C ASN A 89 22.66 9.92 -7.32
N THR A 90 21.43 10.20 -7.75
CA THR A 90 20.88 9.64 -8.98
C THR A 90 21.63 10.13 -10.23
N GLN A 91 22.00 11.40 -10.25
CA GLN A 91 22.79 11.98 -11.33
C GLN A 91 24.22 11.39 -11.36
N GLU A 92 24.90 11.32 -10.22
CA GLU A 92 26.26 10.77 -10.10
C GLU A 92 26.35 9.32 -10.58
N HIS A 93 25.34 8.53 -10.27
CA HIS A 93 25.33 7.09 -10.59
C HIS A 93 24.54 6.73 -11.86
N GLY A 94 23.99 7.70 -12.60
CA GLY A 94 23.22 7.45 -13.82
C GLY A 94 21.91 6.69 -13.59
N ILE A 95 21.25 6.93 -12.46
CA ILE A 95 19.97 6.31 -12.10
C ILE A 95 18.81 7.17 -12.61
N THR A 96 17.81 6.54 -13.22
CA THR A 96 16.58 7.23 -13.63
C THR A 96 15.83 7.74 -12.41
N PHE A 97 15.58 9.04 -12.36
CA PHE A 97 14.87 9.71 -11.28
C PHE A 97 13.62 10.44 -11.80
N PHE A 98 12.48 10.08 -11.24
CA PHE A 98 11.20 10.75 -11.47
C PHE A 98 11.03 11.88 -10.45
N ASP A 99 11.63 13.03 -10.76
CA ASP A 99 11.62 14.23 -9.93
C ASP A 99 10.29 14.97 -10.02
N LEU A 100 10.09 15.96 -9.14
CA LEU A 100 8.94 16.86 -9.14
C LEU A 100 8.77 17.53 -10.51
N GLY A 101 7.55 17.53 -11.03
CA GLY A 101 7.24 18.11 -12.33
C GLY A 101 7.64 17.26 -13.53
N SER A 102 8.17 16.05 -13.32
CA SER A 102 8.50 15.14 -14.43
C SER A 102 7.28 14.55 -15.15
N GLY A 103 6.08 14.71 -14.56
CA GLY A 103 4.85 14.06 -15.00
C GLY A 103 4.69 12.61 -14.49
N ASN A 104 5.73 12.06 -13.87
CA ASN A 104 5.77 10.69 -13.35
C ASN A 104 6.16 10.60 -11.86
N GLN A 105 6.41 11.73 -11.19
CA GLN A 105 6.66 11.74 -9.76
C GLN A 105 5.43 11.20 -9.02
N GLY A 106 5.67 10.46 -7.96
CA GLY A 106 4.62 9.96 -7.10
C GLY A 106 5.14 8.95 -6.10
N ILE A 107 4.20 8.36 -5.37
CA ILE A 107 4.49 7.32 -4.40
C ILE A 107 5.16 6.14 -5.11
N VAL A 108 6.28 5.68 -4.57
CA VAL A 108 7.13 4.66 -5.20
C VAL A 108 6.35 3.39 -5.59
N HIS A 109 5.41 2.94 -4.75
CA HIS A 109 4.59 1.76 -5.01
C HIS A 109 3.37 2.03 -5.91
N VAL A 110 3.14 3.27 -6.29
CA VAL A 110 2.15 3.65 -7.32
C VAL A 110 2.84 3.74 -8.67
N ILE A 111 3.97 4.44 -8.76
CA ILE A 111 4.64 4.67 -10.05
C ILE A 111 5.29 3.43 -10.63
N GLY A 112 5.84 2.53 -9.83
CA GLY A 112 6.43 1.28 -10.32
C GLY A 112 5.46 0.48 -11.19
N PRO A 113 4.27 0.11 -10.68
CA PRO A 113 3.20 -0.48 -11.46
C PRO A 113 2.72 0.38 -12.61
N GLN A 114 2.44 1.66 -12.35
CA GLN A 114 1.89 2.60 -13.33
C GLN A 114 2.77 2.74 -14.58
N LEU A 115 4.07 2.70 -14.42
CA LEU A 115 5.03 2.79 -15.53
C LEU A 115 5.32 1.43 -16.18
N GLY A 116 4.86 0.33 -15.60
CA GLY A 116 5.15 -1.02 -16.07
C GLY A 116 6.56 -1.48 -15.71
N LEU A 117 7.21 -0.86 -14.74
CA LEU A 117 8.47 -1.33 -14.16
C LEU A 117 8.28 -2.65 -13.42
N THR A 118 7.14 -2.76 -12.73
CA THR A 118 6.72 -3.97 -12.01
C THR A 118 6.12 -4.97 -12.99
N GLN A 119 6.71 -6.16 -13.10
CA GLN A 119 6.25 -7.20 -14.02
C GLN A 119 6.22 -8.58 -13.34
N PRO A 120 5.39 -9.52 -13.83
CA PRO A 120 5.34 -10.87 -13.28
C PRO A 120 6.68 -11.60 -13.30
N GLY A 121 6.96 -12.35 -12.23
CA GLY A 121 8.17 -13.15 -12.10
C GLY A 121 9.40 -12.38 -11.66
N MET A 122 9.34 -11.07 -11.48
CA MET A 122 10.44 -10.26 -10.97
C MET A 122 10.65 -10.42 -9.47
N THR A 123 11.90 -10.24 -9.05
CA THR A 123 12.27 -9.92 -7.67
C THR A 123 12.44 -8.40 -7.56
N ILE A 124 11.81 -7.79 -6.55
CA ILE A 124 11.78 -6.33 -6.38
C ILE A 124 12.19 -5.97 -4.95
N ALA A 125 13.07 -5.01 -4.80
CA ALA A 125 13.48 -4.47 -3.50
C ALA A 125 13.30 -2.96 -3.44
N CYS A 126 12.90 -2.46 -2.27
CA CYS A 126 12.79 -1.04 -1.96
C CYS A 126 12.99 -0.82 -0.46
N GLY A 127 13.56 0.31 -0.09
CA GLY A 127 13.73 0.72 1.32
C GLY A 127 12.42 1.17 1.99
N ASP A 128 11.32 0.53 1.65
CA ASP A 128 9.98 0.79 2.18
C ASP A 128 9.25 -0.52 2.48
N SER A 129 8.55 -0.58 3.61
CA SER A 129 7.88 -1.80 4.08
C SER A 129 6.71 -2.25 3.19
N HIS A 130 6.08 -1.33 2.42
CA HIS A 130 4.95 -1.65 1.55
C HIS A 130 5.36 -2.12 0.14
N THR A 131 6.61 -2.52 -0.04
CA THR A 131 7.11 -3.09 -1.30
C THR A 131 6.34 -4.35 -1.71
N SER A 132 5.70 -5.07 -0.79
CA SER A 132 4.79 -6.17 -1.09
C SER A 132 3.64 -5.80 -2.04
N THR A 133 3.33 -4.51 -2.22
CA THR A 133 2.35 -4.01 -3.21
C THR A 133 2.59 -4.58 -4.60
N HIS A 134 3.85 -4.68 -5.01
CA HIS A 134 4.24 -5.18 -6.34
C HIS A 134 3.92 -6.66 -6.56
N GLY A 135 3.71 -7.41 -5.49
CA GLY A 135 3.27 -8.80 -5.54
C GLY A 135 1.91 -9.01 -6.22
N ALA A 136 1.09 -7.96 -6.31
CA ALA A 136 -0.19 -8.00 -7.04
C ALA A 136 -0.03 -8.41 -8.51
N PHE A 137 1.15 -8.23 -9.07
CA PHE A 137 1.53 -8.59 -10.45
C PHE A 137 2.16 -10.00 -10.56
N GLY A 138 2.29 -10.73 -9.46
CA GLY A 138 3.05 -11.98 -9.45
C GLY A 138 4.56 -11.76 -9.38
N ALA A 139 5.00 -10.69 -8.77
CA ALA A 139 6.38 -10.44 -8.39
C ALA A 139 6.64 -10.88 -6.94
N VAL A 140 7.89 -11.21 -6.62
CA VAL A 140 8.35 -11.42 -5.24
C VAL A 140 9.07 -10.17 -4.79
N ALA A 141 8.39 -9.38 -3.95
CA ALA A 141 8.80 -8.04 -3.61
C ALA A 141 9.04 -7.89 -2.10
N PHE A 142 10.16 -7.27 -1.74
CA PHE A 142 10.64 -7.16 -0.37
C PHE A 142 10.85 -5.70 0.05
N GLY A 143 10.31 -5.33 1.20
CA GLY A 143 10.78 -4.17 1.95
C GLY A 143 12.12 -4.49 2.62
N ILE A 144 13.10 -3.61 2.47
CA ILE A 144 14.47 -3.79 2.97
C ILE A 144 14.95 -2.59 3.79
N GLY A 145 15.89 -2.84 4.71
CA GLY A 145 16.52 -1.80 5.51
C GLY A 145 17.62 -1.04 4.75
N THR A 146 18.03 0.09 5.27
CA THR A 146 19.02 0.99 4.64
C THR A 146 20.33 0.31 4.27
N SER A 147 20.89 -0.56 5.13
CA SER A 147 22.11 -1.33 4.82
C SER A 147 21.89 -2.31 3.66
N GLN A 148 20.71 -2.90 3.56
CA GLN A 148 20.35 -3.77 2.44
C GLN A 148 20.14 -2.98 1.14
N VAL A 149 19.63 -1.73 1.22
CA VAL A 149 19.58 -0.82 0.06
C VAL A 149 20.98 -0.62 -0.50
N ARG A 150 21.99 -0.32 0.36
CA ARG A 150 23.40 -0.26 -0.03
C ARG A 150 23.86 -1.56 -0.71
N ASP A 151 23.53 -2.72 -0.13
CA ASP A 151 23.97 -4.02 -0.66
C ASP A 151 23.38 -4.28 -2.04
N VAL A 152 22.09 -3.96 -2.26
CA VAL A 152 21.46 -4.10 -3.58
C VAL A 152 22.05 -3.10 -4.58
N LEU A 153 22.33 -1.85 -4.19
CA LEU A 153 23.04 -0.89 -5.05
C LEU A 153 24.41 -1.43 -5.51
N ALA A 154 25.18 -1.99 -4.57
CA ALA A 154 26.54 -2.46 -4.83
C ALA A 154 26.58 -3.77 -5.62
N THR A 155 25.63 -4.67 -5.45
CA THR A 155 25.71 -6.05 -5.91
C THR A 155 24.55 -6.51 -6.79
N GLN A 156 23.44 -5.79 -6.78
CA GLN A 156 22.13 -6.16 -7.33
C GLN A 156 21.59 -7.47 -6.70
N THR A 157 22.03 -7.80 -5.49
CA THR A 157 21.60 -8.98 -4.78
C THR A 157 21.16 -8.67 -3.35
N LEU A 158 20.31 -9.54 -2.81
CA LEU A 158 19.81 -9.47 -1.45
C LEU A 158 20.02 -10.83 -0.76
N ALA A 159 20.60 -10.83 0.44
CA ALA A 159 20.60 -11.99 1.30
C ALA A 159 19.25 -12.11 2.02
N ALA A 160 18.53 -13.21 1.78
CA ALA A 160 17.21 -13.42 2.34
C ALA A 160 16.94 -14.86 2.74
N GLN A 161 16.12 -15.04 3.77
CA GLN A 161 15.62 -16.34 4.20
C GLN A 161 14.39 -16.71 3.36
N LYS A 162 14.37 -17.95 2.83
CA LYS A 162 13.19 -18.46 2.12
C LYS A 162 12.02 -18.59 3.09
N LEU A 163 10.87 -18.08 2.69
CA LEU A 163 9.64 -18.10 3.48
C LEU A 163 8.83 -19.37 3.19
N LYS A 164 7.99 -19.77 4.12
CA LYS A 164 6.88 -20.68 3.87
C LYS A 164 5.82 -19.99 3.03
N VAL A 165 4.96 -20.74 2.36
CA VAL A 165 3.86 -20.18 1.56
C VAL A 165 2.52 -20.54 2.18
N ARG A 166 1.76 -19.50 2.56
CA ARG A 166 0.34 -19.64 2.93
C ARG A 166 -0.54 -19.23 1.77
N ARG A 167 -1.42 -20.13 1.36
CA ARG A 167 -2.49 -19.82 0.42
C ARG A 167 -3.69 -19.22 1.19
N ILE A 168 -4.14 -18.03 0.79
CA ILE A 168 -5.33 -17.39 1.34
C ILE A 168 -6.36 -17.28 0.22
N ASN A 169 -7.44 -18.05 0.31
CA ASN A 169 -8.55 -17.98 -0.61
C ASN A 169 -9.65 -17.09 -0.04
N VAL A 170 -10.17 -16.20 -0.88
CA VAL A 170 -11.41 -15.46 -0.61
C VAL A 170 -12.41 -15.89 -1.68
N GLU A 171 -13.35 -16.75 -1.30
CA GLU A 171 -14.34 -17.34 -2.21
C GLU A 171 -15.67 -16.63 -2.14
N GLY A 172 -16.36 -16.59 -3.25
CA GLY A 172 -17.68 -15.97 -3.37
C GLY A 172 -17.60 -14.58 -4.00
N LYS A 173 -18.59 -13.76 -3.70
CA LYS A 173 -18.73 -12.41 -4.26
C LYS A 173 -18.84 -11.38 -3.12
N LEU A 174 -18.03 -10.33 -3.20
CA LEU A 174 -18.11 -9.21 -2.26
C LEU A 174 -19.45 -8.49 -2.41
N ALA A 175 -20.05 -8.13 -1.28
CA ALA A 175 -21.27 -7.33 -1.26
C ALA A 175 -21.00 -5.90 -1.76
N PRO A 176 -22.01 -5.19 -2.27
CA PRO A 176 -21.89 -3.77 -2.61
C PRO A 176 -21.40 -2.95 -1.43
N GLY A 177 -20.45 -2.04 -1.69
CA GLY A 177 -19.83 -1.22 -0.66
C GLY A 177 -18.70 -1.89 0.12
N VAL A 178 -18.33 -3.12 -0.24
CA VAL A 178 -17.18 -3.84 0.32
C VAL A 178 -16.04 -3.83 -0.70
N TYR A 179 -14.86 -3.40 -0.29
CA TYR A 179 -13.69 -3.20 -1.14
C TYR A 179 -12.49 -4.00 -0.64
N ALA A 180 -11.41 -4.03 -1.42
CA ALA A 180 -10.18 -4.74 -1.07
C ALA A 180 -9.61 -4.32 0.29
N LYS A 181 -9.79 -3.06 0.71
CA LYS A 181 -9.42 -2.57 2.04
C LYS A 181 -10.17 -3.30 3.16
N ASP A 182 -11.46 -3.53 2.97
CA ASP A 182 -12.28 -4.26 3.92
C ASP A 182 -11.83 -5.73 3.99
N VAL A 183 -11.51 -6.31 2.84
CA VAL A 183 -10.99 -7.68 2.75
C VAL A 183 -9.70 -7.80 3.56
N ILE A 184 -8.71 -6.96 3.30
CA ILE A 184 -7.41 -7.10 3.98
C ILE A 184 -7.52 -6.81 5.49
N LEU A 185 -8.33 -5.84 5.91
CA LEU A 185 -8.58 -5.59 7.34
C LEU A 185 -9.28 -6.78 8.00
N HIS A 186 -10.24 -7.41 7.31
CA HIS A 186 -10.89 -8.63 7.77
C HIS A 186 -9.89 -9.79 7.93
N LEU A 187 -9.00 -9.99 6.95
CA LEU A 187 -7.97 -11.02 7.01
C LEU A 187 -7.00 -10.79 8.17
N ILE A 188 -6.51 -9.56 8.35
CA ILE A 188 -5.59 -9.22 9.44
C ILE A 188 -6.25 -9.40 10.81
N ARG A 189 -7.53 -9.03 10.94
CA ARG A 189 -8.30 -9.27 12.17
C ARG A 189 -8.33 -10.74 12.55
N HIS A 190 -8.52 -11.64 11.58
CA HIS A 190 -8.68 -13.08 11.84
C HIS A 190 -7.35 -13.82 11.95
N LEU A 191 -6.35 -13.44 11.17
CA LEU A 191 -5.03 -14.09 11.19
C LEU A 191 -4.08 -13.47 12.22
N GLY A 192 -4.39 -12.26 12.68
CA GLY A 192 -3.56 -11.47 13.60
C GLY A 192 -2.45 -10.70 12.88
N VAL A 193 -1.96 -9.63 13.52
CA VAL A 193 -0.87 -8.78 13.01
C VAL A 193 0.48 -9.52 12.94
N LYS A 194 0.59 -10.68 13.57
CA LYS A 194 1.77 -11.56 13.53
C LYS A 194 1.52 -12.84 12.75
N GLY A 195 0.31 -13.06 12.24
CA GLY A 195 -0.11 -14.29 11.59
C GLY A 195 0.72 -14.69 10.37
N GLY A 196 1.30 -13.70 9.68
CA GLY A 196 2.14 -13.89 8.50
C GLY A 196 3.64 -13.99 8.76
N LEU A 197 4.08 -13.96 10.02
CA LEU A 197 5.52 -14.07 10.31
C LEU A 197 6.10 -15.37 9.76
N GLY A 198 7.14 -15.27 8.92
CA GLY A 198 7.78 -16.40 8.26
C GLY A 198 7.03 -16.92 7.02
N TYR A 199 5.94 -16.27 6.61
CA TYR A 199 5.17 -16.64 5.43
C TYR A 199 5.24 -15.59 4.31
N ALA A 200 5.17 -16.09 3.07
CA ALA A 200 4.68 -15.37 1.91
C ALA A 200 3.20 -15.72 1.75
N TYR A 201 2.35 -14.71 1.52
CA TYR A 201 0.93 -14.91 1.27
C TYR A 201 0.65 -14.98 -0.23
N GLU A 202 0.09 -16.11 -0.69
CA GLU A 202 -0.51 -16.21 -2.01
C GLU A 202 -2.03 -15.99 -1.89
N TYR A 203 -2.52 -14.86 -2.40
CA TYR A 203 -3.94 -14.57 -2.42
C TYR A 203 -4.62 -15.17 -3.66
N GLY A 204 -5.78 -15.76 -3.48
CA GLY A 204 -6.59 -16.32 -4.55
C GLY A 204 -8.03 -16.52 -4.13
N GLY A 205 -8.73 -17.34 -4.89
CA GLY A 205 -10.18 -17.53 -4.78
C GLY A 205 -10.96 -16.58 -5.68
N SER A 206 -12.22 -16.90 -5.90
CA SER A 206 -13.07 -16.23 -6.89
C SER A 206 -13.25 -14.73 -6.64
N ALA A 207 -13.29 -14.29 -5.39
CA ALA A 207 -13.38 -12.87 -5.07
C ALA A 207 -12.10 -12.10 -5.42
N VAL A 208 -10.91 -12.70 -5.22
CA VAL A 208 -9.62 -12.07 -5.58
C VAL A 208 -9.44 -12.05 -7.10
N GLU A 209 -9.84 -13.11 -7.78
CA GLU A 209 -9.77 -13.18 -9.25
C GLU A 209 -10.66 -12.12 -9.91
N ALA A 210 -11.81 -11.80 -9.30
CA ALA A 210 -12.72 -10.76 -9.77
C ALA A 210 -12.22 -9.32 -9.50
N MET A 211 -11.22 -9.12 -8.64
CA MET A 211 -10.65 -7.80 -8.35
C MET A 211 -9.91 -7.23 -9.55
N ASP A 212 -10.00 -5.91 -9.74
CA ASP A 212 -9.09 -5.18 -10.59
C ASP A 212 -7.66 -5.15 -10.01
N MET A 213 -6.69 -4.68 -10.79
CA MET A 213 -5.29 -4.67 -10.36
C MET A 213 -5.04 -3.73 -9.17
N GLU A 214 -5.72 -2.60 -9.13
CA GLU A 214 -5.53 -1.62 -8.06
C GLU A 214 -6.10 -2.14 -6.72
N SER A 215 -7.19 -2.91 -6.77
CA SER A 215 -7.70 -3.66 -5.61
C SER A 215 -6.75 -4.76 -5.15
N ARG A 216 -6.15 -5.52 -6.09
CA ARG A 216 -5.11 -6.51 -5.75
C ARG A 216 -3.87 -5.87 -5.15
N MET A 217 -3.49 -4.67 -5.60
CA MET A 217 -2.40 -3.90 -5.00
C MET A 217 -2.71 -3.49 -3.55
N THR A 218 -3.94 -3.09 -3.24
CA THR A 218 -4.37 -2.80 -1.87
C THR A 218 -4.25 -4.03 -0.97
N LEU A 219 -4.67 -5.19 -1.47
CA LEU A 219 -4.60 -6.46 -0.75
C LEU A 219 -3.13 -6.82 -0.43
N CYS A 220 -2.26 -6.82 -1.44
CA CYS A 220 -0.84 -7.13 -1.28
C CYS A 220 -0.08 -6.08 -0.45
N ASN A 221 -0.44 -4.80 -0.58
CA ASN A 221 0.15 -3.69 0.16
C ASN A 221 0.13 -3.93 1.66
N MET A 222 -1.01 -4.32 2.20
CA MET A 222 -1.20 -4.52 3.64
C MET A 222 -0.85 -5.92 4.15
N SER A 223 -0.20 -6.76 3.35
CA SER A 223 0.31 -8.05 3.82
C SER A 223 1.27 -7.89 4.99
N ILE A 224 2.09 -6.83 4.97
CA ILE A 224 3.08 -6.54 6.01
C ILE A 224 2.41 -6.19 7.35
N GLU A 225 1.24 -5.55 7.35
CA GLU A 225 0.47 -5.29 8.57
C GLU A 225 -0.08 -6.58 9.19
N GLY A 226 -0.26 -7.62 8.38
CA GLY A 226 -0.56 -9.00 8.84
C GLY A 226 0.68 -9.82 9.18
N GLY A 227 1.88 -9.24 9.13
CA GLY A 227 3.15 -9.90 9.42
C GLY A 227 3.81 -10.62 8.23
N ALA A 228 3.15 -10.69 7.06
CA ALA A 228 3.71 -11.32 5.88
C ALA A 228 4.59 -10.34 5.09
N ARG A 229 5.86 -10.65 4.97
CA ARG A 229 6.82 -9.83 4.25
C ARG A 229 6.58 -9.79 2.74
N VAL A 230 5.98 -10.84 2.19
CA VAL A 230 5.62 -11.00 0.79
C VAL A 230 4.14 -11.33 0.70
N GLY A 231 3.43 -10.67 -0.19
CA GLY A 231 2.06 -11.00 -0.56
C GLY A 231 1.93 -10.88 -2.08
N TYR A 232 1.30 -11.87 -2.72
CA TYR A 232 1.21 -11.87 -4.17
C TYR A 232 -0.09 -12.50 -4.68
N VAL A 233 -0.40 -12.18 -5.93
CA VAL A 233 -1.49 -12.76 -6.72
C VAL A 233 -0.87 -13.34 -7.99
N ASN A 234 -1.32 -14.52 -8.41
CA ASN A 234 -0.87 -15.10 -9.67
C ASN A 234 -1.26 -14.20 -10.86
N PRO A 235 -0.35 -13.95 -11.82
CA PRO A 235 -0.65 -13.11 -12.98
C PRO A 235 -1.72 -13.76 -13.86
N ASP A 236 -2.60 -12.94 -14.42
CA ASP A 236 -3.70 -13.34 -15.27
C ASP A 236 -4.05 -12.24 -16.31
N GLU A 237 -5.14 -12.39 -17.04
CA GLU A 237 -5.60 -11.41 -18.03
C GLU A 237 -5.85 -10.02 -17.44
N THR A 238 -6.25 -9.93 -16.16
CA THR A 238 -6.41 -8.64 -15.47
C THR A 238 -5.05 -7.95 -15.28
N THR A 239 -4.01 -8.72 -14.97
CA THR A 239 -2.63 -8.24 -14.90
C THR A 239 -2.17 -7.70 -16.26
N PHE A 240 -2.43 -8.45 -17.32
CA PHE A 240 -1.99 -8.07 -18.66
C PHE A 240 -2.69 -6.81 -19.16
N ARG A 241 -4.01 -6.71 -19.00
CA ARG A 241 -4.76 -5.49 -19.36
C ARG A 241 -4.25 -4.24 -18.64
N TYR A 242 -3.80 -4.37 -17.39
CA TYR A 242 -3.21 -3.25 -16.68
C TYR A 242 -1.84 -2.84 -17.22
N LEU A 243 -1.00 -3.82 -17.58
CA LEU A 243 0.37 -3.59 -18.05
C LEU A 243 0.44 -3.16 -19.51
N GLU A 244 -0.54 -3.54 -20.34
CA GLU A 244 -0.53 -3.26 -21.77
C GLU A 244 -0.34 -1.78 -22.08
N GLY A 245 0.62 -1.48 -22.96
CA GLY A 245 0.93 -0.11 -23.38
C GLY A 245 1.67 0.75 -22.37
N ARG A 246 2.03 0.25 -21.19
CA ARG A 246 2.84 0.99 -20.22
C ARG A 246 4.25 1.25 -20.76
N PRO A 247 4.92 2.34 -20.32
CA PRO A 247 6.21 2.76 -20.87
C PRO A 247 7.30 1.69 -20.86
N TYR A 248 7.42 0.92 -19.78
CA TYR A 248 8.52 -0.03 -19.57
C TYR A 248 8.15 -1.50 -19.83
N VAL A 249 6.99 -1.79 -20.39
CA VAL A 249 6.64 -3.15 -20.80
C VAL A 249 7.06 -3.43 -22.25
N PRO A 250 7.30 -4.69 -22.61
CA PRO A 250 7.52 -5.10 -24.00
C PRO A 250 6.38 -4.69 -24.91
N LYS A 251 6.65 -4.46 -26.18
CA LYS A 251 5.68 -4.02 -27.18
C LYS A 251 5.65 -4.94 -28.41
N GLY A 252 4.53 -4.92 -29.12
CA GLY A 252 4.39 -5.69 -30.37
C GLY A 252 4.54 -7.19 -30.14
N ALA A 253 5.36 -7.86 -30.94
CA ALA A 253 5.60 -9.31 -30.83
C ALA A 253 6.21 -9.71 -29.48
N GLU A 254 7.07 -8.85 -28.90
CA GLU A 254 7.68 -9.11 -27.59
C GLU A 254 6.64 -9.10 -26.46
N TRP A 255 5.53 -8.36 -26.61
CA TRP A 255 4.42 -8.36 -25.66
C TRP A 255 3.75 -9.73 -25.59
N GLU A 256 3.47 -10.36 -26.73
CA GLU A 256 2.85 -11.68 -26.75
C GLU A 256 3.77 -12.75 -26.14
N GLU A 257 5.07 -12.69 -26.39
CA GLU A 257 6.03 -13.58 -25.79
C GLU A 257 6.18 -13.31 -24.28
N ALA A 258 6.09 -12.05 -23.85
CA ALA A 258 6.12 -11.69 -22.43
C ALA A 258 4.92 -12.30 -21.69
N LYS A 259 3.70 -12.20 -22.23
CA LYS A 259 2.50 -12.81 -21.63
C LYS A 259 2.68 -14.32 -21.41
N LYS A 260 3.23 -15.04 -22.40
CA LYS A 260 3.52 -16.48 -22.28
C LYS A 260 4.50 -16.76 -21.14
N ARG A 261 5.59 -15.99 -21.07
CA ARG A 261 6.58 -16.11 -19.97
C ARG A 261 5.96 -15.80 -18.62
N TRP A 262 5.12 -14.77 -18.54
CA TRP A 262 4.46 -14.37 -17.29
C TRP A 262 3.46 -15.41 -16.79
N LEU A 263 2.70 -16.06 -17.69
CA LEU A 263 1.81 -17.16 -17.32
C LEU A 263 2.58 -18.38 -16.79
N ALA A 264 3.78 -18.63 -17.28
CA ALA A 264 4.62 -19.72 -16.80
C ALA A 264 5.05 -19.58 -15.33
N TRP A 265 5.04 -18.36 -14.79
CA TRP A 265 5.33 -18.13 -13.37
C TRP A 265 4.20 -18.54 -12.43
N ARG A 266 2.97 -18.62 -12.90
CA ARG A 266 1.82 -19.01 -12.06
C ARG A 266 2.13 -20.28 -11.27
N SER A 267 1.58 -20.34 -10.06
CA SER A 267 1.59 -21.56 -9.27
C SER A 267 0.99 -22.72 -10.06
N ASP A 268 1.62 -23.88 -10.01
CA ASP A 268 1.11 -25.07 -10.68
C ASP A 268 -0.24 -25.49 -10.09
N PRO A 269 -1.13 -26.11 -10.84
CA PRO A 269 -2.43 -26.57 -10.33
C PRO A 269 -2.32 -27.53 -9.14
N ASP A 270 -1.22 -28.31 -9.09
CA ASP A 270 -0.89 -29.25 -8.01
C ASP A 270 0.18 -28.73 -7.04
N ALA A 271 0.37 -27.39 -6.98
CA ALA A 271 1.29 -26.77 -6.04
C ALA A 271 0.91 -27.07 -4.58
N SER A 272 1.92 -27.34 -3.77
CA SER A 272 1.75 -27.55 -2.34
C SER A 272 1.98 -26.26 -1.57
N TYR A 273 1.16 -26.02 -0.56
CA TYR A 273 1.29 -24.90 0.36
C TYR A 273 1.59 -25.40 1.76
N ASP A 274 2.37 -24.62 2.51
CA ASP A 274 2.64 -24.94 3.93
C ASP A 274 1.41 -24.75 4.80
N ASP A 275 0.50 -23.88 4.38
CA ASP A 275 -0.78 -23.64 5.03
C ASP A 275 -1.82 -23.10 4.02
N VAL A 276 -3.09 -23.41 4.26
CA VAL A 276 -4.22 -22.93 3.42
C VAL A 276 -5.34 -22.43 4.31
N VAL A 277 -5.78 -21.21 4.07
CA VAL A 277 -6.91 -20.60 4.78
C VAL A 277 -7.94 -20.10 3.76
N THR A 278 -9.21 -20.31 4.04
CA THR A 278 -10.30 -19.88 3.16
C THR A 278 -11.30 -19.02 3.92
N PHE A 279 -11.65 -17.89 3.32
CA PHE A 279 -12.67 -16.95 3.80
C PHE A 279 -13.81 -16.86 2.79
N ARG A 280 -15.00 -16.57 3.26
CA ARG A 280 -16.16 -16.31 2.42
C ARG A 280 -16.35 -14.83 2.22
N ALA A 281 -16.41 -14.40 0.97
CA ALA A 281 -16.56 -12.99 0.62
C ALA A 281 -17.85 -12.37 1.16
N GLU A 282 -18.92 -13.16 1.26
CA GLU A 282 -20.22 -12.73 1.78
C GLU A 282 -20.21 -12.41 3.28
N GLU A 283 -19.22 -12.91 4.02
CA GLU A 283 -19.05 -12.64 5.46
C GLU A 283 -18.26 -11.35 5.73
N ILE A 284 -17.70 -10.73 4.67
CA ILE A 284 -16.92 -9.50 4.79
C ILE A 284 -17.85 -8.29 4.64
N ALA A 285 -17.88 -7.47 5.66
CA ALA A 285 -18.60 -6.20 5.69
C ALA A 285 -17.64 -5.01 5.58
N PRO A 286 -18.13 -3.80 5.28
CA PRO A 286 -17.33 -2.59 5.44
C PRO A 286 -16.72 -2.54 6.83
N THR A 287 -15.41 -2.37 6.90
CA THR A 287 -14.62 -2.61 8.11
C THR A 287 -13.91 -1.32 8.53
N VAL A 288 -13.84 -1.09 9.83
CA VAL A 288 -13.14 0.04 10.45
C VAL A 288 -12.30 -0.42 11.63
N THR A 289 -11.13 0.17 11.81
CA THR A 289 -10.30 -0.09 13.00
C THR A 289 -10.80 0.74 14.18
N TRP A 290 -10.70 0.17 15.38
CA TRP A 290 -11.07 0.83 16.63
C TRP A 290 -9.89 1.07 17.57
N GLY A 291 -8.72 0.52 17.24
CA GLY A 291 -7.55 0.55 18.11
C GLY A 291 -6.31 1.13 17.44
N ILE A 292 -5.16 0.69 17.89
CA ILE A 292 -3.83 1.17 17.49
C ILE A 292 -3.07 0.21 16.58
N THR A 293 -3.73 -0.84 16.10
CA THR A 293 -3.21 -1.78 15.10
C THR A 293 -4.28 -2.09 14.07
N PRO A 294 -3.91 -2.46 12.83
CA PRO A 294 -4.89 -2.87 11.80
C PRO A 294 -5.68 -4.13 12.16
N GLY A 295 -5.17 -4.97 13.08
CA GLY A 295 -5.88 -6.15 13.58
C GLY A 295 -7.04 -5.82 14.53
N GLN A 296 -7.01 -4.65 15.14
CA GLN A 296 -8.11 -4.15 15.99
C GLN A 296 -9.18 -3.50 15.12
N ALA A 297 -9.90 -4.33 14.38
CA ALA A 297 -10.91 -3.93 13.41
C ALA A 297 -12.26 -4.64 13.65
N ILE A 298 -13.34 -3.98 13.27
CA ILE A 298 -14.71 -4.50 13.37
C ILE A 298 -15.52 -4.08 12.13
N PRO A 299 -16.62 -4.79 11.80
CA PRO A 299 -17.62 -4.29 10.87
C PRO A 299 -18.17 -2.92 11.31
N ILE A 300 -18.55 -2.08 10.37
CA ILE A 300 -19.06 -0.72 10.65
C ILE A 300 -20.31 -0.70 11.53
N ASP A 301 -21.14 -1.71 11.45
CA ASP A 301 -22.34 -1.90 12.27
C ASP A 301 -22.08 -2.62 13.60
N GLY A 302 -20.80 -2.92 13.87
CA GLY A 302 -20.36 -3.57 15.08
C GLY A 302 -20.17 -2.62 16.26
N ARG A 303 -19.84 -3.22 17.39
CA ARG A 303 -19.41 -2.51 18.61
C ARG A 303 -17.98 -2.84 18.97
N ILE A 304 -17.31 -1.92 19.62
CA ILE A 304 -15.96 -2.13 20.17
C ILE A 304 -16.03 -3.30 21.16
N PRO A 305 -15.16 -4.30 21.08
CA PRO A 305 -15.22 -5.48 21.93
C PRO A 305 -15.16 -5.14 23.41
N LEU A 306 -15.82 -5.91 24.23
CA LEU A 306 -15.58 -5.96 25.66
C LEU A 306 -14.25 -6.67 25.90
N LEU A 307 -13.50 -6.29 26.95
CA LEU A 307 -12.18 -6.89 27.18
C LEU A 307 -12.25 -8.40 27.44
N GLU A 308 -13.32 -8.85 28.11
CA GLU A 308 -13.57 -10.28 28.36
C GLU A 308 -13.88 -11.11 27.08
N GLU A 309 -14.27 -10.46 25.99
CA GLU A 309 -14.52 -11.10 24.69
C GLU A 309 -13.22 -11.34 23.90
N LEU A 310 -12.13 -10.69 24.32
CA LEU A 310 -10.82 -10.82 23.68
C LEU A 310 -9.99 -11.92 24.35
N PRO A 311 -9.09 -12.59 23.58
CA PRO A 311 -8.08 -13.47 24.12
C PRO A 311 -7.30 -12.77 25.25
N GLU A 312 -6.93 -13.51 26.29
CA GLU A 312 -6.25 -12.94 27.47
C GLU A 312 -4.97 -12.18 27.09
N GLU A 313 -4.23 -12.73 26.14
CA GLU A 313 -3.00 -12.14 25.63
C GLU A 313 -3.18 -10.82 24.86
N GLU A 314 -4.37 -10.56 24.34
CA GLU A 314 -4.70 -9.33 23.59
C GLU A 314 -5.24 -8.21 24.50
N ARG A 315 -5.74 -8.54 25.68
CA ARG A 315 -6.39 -7.58 26.58
C ARG A 315 -5.51 -6.39 26.97
N PRO A 316 -4.22 -6.57 27.33
CA PRO A 316 -3.37 -5.43 27.69
C PRO A 316 -3.20 -4.43 26.55
N VAL A 317 -3.03 -4.90 25.32
CA VAL A 317 -2.94 -4.04 24.12
C VAL A 317 -4.27 -3.38 23.81
N ALA A 318 -5.39 -4.08 24.06
CA ALA A 318 -6.74 -3.54 23.86
C ALA A 318 -7.04 -2.43 24.89
N GLU A 319 -6.69 -2.61 26.15
CA GLU A 319 -6.81 -1.55 27.19
C GLU A 319 -6.02 -0.32 26.81
N GLU A 320 -4.76 -0.48 26.39
CA GLU A 320 -3.92 0.60 25.91
C GLU A 320 -4.53 1.32 24.69
N ALA A 321 -5.07 0.55 23.75
CA ALA A 321 -5.73 1.09 22.57
C ALA A 321 -6.97 1.90 22.92
N LEU A 322 -7.83 1.39 23.78
CA LEU A 322 -9.05 2.08 24.24
C LEU A 322 -8.71 3.39 24.94
N ALA A 323 -7.73 3.36 25.83
CA ALA A 323 -7.27 4.57 26.54
C ALA A 323 -6.73 5.62 25.56
N TYR A 324 -5.91 5.20 24.60
CA TYR A 324 -5.36 6.11 23.58
C TYR A 324 -6.43 6.66 22.63
N MET A 325 -7.31 5.81 22.14
CA MET A 325 -8.38 6.20 21.21
C MET A 325 -9.52 6.98 21.89
N GLY A 326 -9.62 6.92 23.20
CA GLY A 326 -10.71 7.53 23.96
C GLY A 326 -12.05 6.84 23.73
N PHE A 327 -12.02 5.54 23.41
CA PHE A 327 -13.20 4.73 23.16
C PHE A 327 -13.57 3.91 24.40
N GLN A 328 -14.84 3.54 24.51
CA GLN A 328 -15.36 2.68 25.57
C GLN A 328 -15.63 1.27 25.07
N PRO A 329 -15.33 0.22 25.85
CA PRO A 329 -15.77 -1.13 25.52
C PRO A 329 -17.27 -1.17 25.30
N GLY A 330 -17.73 -1.90 24.28
CA GLY A 330 -19.15 -2.06 23.97
C GLY A 330 -19.81 -0.89 23.23
N GLN A 331 -19.14 0.26 23.07
CA GLN A 331 -19.75 1.35 22.31
C GLN A 331 -19.81 1.03 20.80
N PRO A 332 -20.87 1.48 20.09
CA PRO A 332 -20.88 1.46 18.62
C PRO A 332 -19.75 2.31 18.06
N ILE A 333 -19.09 1.83 16.99
CA ILE A 333 -18.06 2.63 16.31
C ILE A 333 -18.68 3.68 15.37
N LYS A 334 -19.84 3.36 14.77
CA LYS A 334 -20.62 4.27 13.95
C LYS A 334 -21.16 5.43 14.81
N GLY A 335 -21.08 6.65 14.29
CA GLY A 335 -21.52 7.86 14.99
C GLY A 335 -20.41 8.55 15.80
N VAL A 336 -19.20 8.01 15.84
CA VAL A 336 -18.07 8.68 16.51
C VAL A 336 -17.61 9.88 15.66
N PRO A 337 -17.62 11.12 16.22
CA PRO A 337 -17.22 12.31 15.47
C PRO A 337 -15.75 12.28 15.02
N ILE A 338 -15.49 12.79 13.82
CA ILE A 338 -14.14 12.95 13.27
C ILE A 338 -13.80 14.43 13.04
N GLN A 339 -12.53 14.78 13.08
CA GLN A 339 -12.03 16.12 12.77
C GLN A 339 -11.34 16.14 11.41
N VAL A 340 -10.78 15.00 10.97
CA VAL A 340 -10.00 14.90 9.74
C VAL A 340 -10.45 13.69 8.92
N ALA A 341 -10.47 13.85 7.61
CA ALA A 341 -10.66 12.77 6.64
C ALA A 341 -9.50 12.78 5.65
N PHE A 342 -8.88 11.63 5.44
CA PHE A 342 -7.72 11.49 4.57
C PHE A 342 -7.89 10.35 3.57
N ILE A 343 -7.95 10.69 2.28
CA ILE A 343 -7.88 9.75 1.16
C ILE A 343 -6.53 9.90 0.51
N GLY A 344 -5.68 8.88 0.64
CA GLY A 344 -4.29 8.93 0.19
C GLY A 344 -3.55 7.65 0.49
N SER A 345 -2.20 7.71 0.45
CA SER A 345 -1.29 6.60 0.71
C SER A 345 -1.08 5.65 -0.48
N CYS A 346 0.00 4.88 -0.44
CA CYS A 346 0.24 3.81 -1.41
C CYS A 346 -0.83 2.73 -1.42
N THR A 347 -1.63 2.64 -0.36
CA THR A 347 -2.72 1.67 -0.24
C THR A 347 -3.91 2.05 -1.12
N ASN A 348 -4.37 3.30 -1.03
CA ASN A 348 -5.61 3.76 -1.66
C ASN A 348 -5.53 5.22 -2.15
N ALA A 349 -4.67 5.47 -3.14
CA ALA A 349 -4.57 6.77 -3.81
C ALA A 349 -4.44 6.63 -5.34
N ARG A 350 -4.93 5.51 -5.87
CA ARG A 350 -4.88 5.19 -7.30
C ARG A 350 -6.12 5.70 -8.02
N LEU A 351 -6.09 5.68 -9.34
CA LEU A 351 -7.14 6.28 -10.14
C LEU A 351 -8.50 5.59 -9.95
N SER A 352 -8.53 4.26 -9.80
CA SER A 352 -9.79 3.53 -9.54
C SER A 352 -10.42 3.88 -8.20
N ASP A 353 -9.61 4.08 -7.17
CA ASP A 353 -10.09 4.53 -5.85
C ASP A 353 -10.77 5.89 -5.97
N LEU A 354 -10.14 6.83 -6.68
CA LEU A 354 -10.66 8.19 -6.85
C LEU A 354 -11.92 8.21 -7.71
N ARG A 355 -11.97 7.41 -8.77
CA ARG A 355 -13.18 7.27 -9.62
C ARG A 355 -14.36 6.73 -8.83
N GLU A 356 -14.13 5.69 -8.04
CA GLU A 356 -15.19 5.08 -7.24
C GLU A 356 -15.73 6.06 -6.19
N VAL A 357 -14.86 6.77 -5.48
CA VAL A 357 -15.32 7.80 -4.52
C VAL A 357 -16.06 8.91 -5.24
N ALA A 358 -15.53 9.45 -6.34
CA ALA A 358 -16.15 10.55 -7.08
C ALA A 358 -17.55 10.22 -7.59
N ARG A 359 -17.77 8.94 -8.00
CA ARG A 359 -19.08 8.43 -8.46
C ARG A 359 -20.18 8.67 -7.44
N TYR A 360 -19.87 8.50 -6.16
CA TYR A 360 -20.83 8.61 -5.06
C TYR A 360 -20.78 9.98 -4.37
N LEU A 361 -19.63 10.66 -4.39
CA LEU A 361 -19.42 11.93 -3.71
C LEU A 361 -20.12 13.10 -4.40
N LYS A 362 -20.38 12.98 -5.70
CA LYS A 362 -21.01 14.04 -6.50
C LYS A 362 -22.34 14.50 -5.88
N GLY A 363 -22.45 15.80 -5.63
CA GLY A 363 -23.63 16.41 -5.01
C GLY A 363 -23.66 16.40 -3.49
N HIS A 364 -22.69 15.72 -2.85
CA HIS A 364 -22.51 15.75 -1.40
C HIS A 364 -21.48 16.81 -0.99
N ARG A 365 -21.50 17.17 0.30
CA ARG A 365 -20.53 18.14 0.86
C ARG A 365 -19.95 17.60 2.16
N VAL A 366 -18.66 17.86 2.34
CA VAL A 366 -17.95 17.63 3.60
C VAL A 366 -18.62 18.43 4.72
N LYS A 367 -18.82 17.81 5.86
CA LYS A 367 -19.40 18.43 7.05
C LYS A 367 -18.54 19.62 7.50
N LYS A 368 -19.21 20.74 7.79
CA LYS A 368 -18.52 21.90 8.33
C LYS A 368 -17.74 21.55 9.60
N GLY A 369 -16.45 21.91 9.62
CA GLY A 369 -15.55 21.63 10.72
C GLY A 369 -14.69 20.37 10.52
N VAL A 370 -14.93 19.58 9.48
CA VAL A 370 -14.06 18.48 9.07
C VAL A 370 -13.04 18.99 8.05
N ARG A 371 -11.76 18.72 8.30
CA ARG A 371 -10.67 18.96 7.35
C ARG A 371 -10.49 17.70 6.52
N ALA A 372 -10.88 17.76 5.25
CA ALA A 372 -10.83 16.60 4.34
C ALA A 372 -9.77 16.81 3.26
N LEU A 373 -8.81 15.88 3.17
CA LEU A 373 -7.73 15.87 2.19
C LEU A 373 -7.86 14.68 1.25
N VAL A 374 -7.61 14.92 -0.04
CA VAL A 374 -7.41 13.87 -1.04
C VAL A 374 -6.09 14.10 -1.76
N VAL A 375 -5.24 13.09 -1.74
CA VAL A 375 -3.86 13.15 -2.24
C VAL A 375 -3.68 12.07 -3.30
N PRO A 376 -3.64 12.44 -4.60
CA PRO A 376 -3.38 11.48 -5.68
C PRO A 376 -2.04 10.77 -5.50
N GLY A 377 -1.96 9.52 -5.92
CA GLY A 377 -0.76 8.70 -5.74
C GLY A 377 0.42 9.10 -6.63
N SER A 378 0.18 9.82 -7.72
CA SER A 378 1.22 10.28 -8.65
C SER A 378 0.75 11.48 -9.47
N GLU A 379 1.70 12.19 -10.12
CA GLU A 379 1.38 13.27 -11.05
C GLU A 379 0.53 12.78 -12.22
N TRP A 380 0.75 11.56 -12.68
CA TRP A 380 -0.08 10.96 -13.72
C TRP A 380 -1.52 10.72 -13.24
N VAL A 381 -1.69 10.17 -12.03
CA VAL A 381 -3.03 9.99 -11.43
C VAL A 381 -3.73 11.33 -11.25
N ALA A 382 -3.02 12.35 -10.75
CA ALA A 382 -3.57 13.69 -10.59
C ALA A 382 -4.04 14.27 -11.93
N LYS A 383 -3.19 14.19 -12.96
CA LYS A 383 -3.52 14.66 -14.32
C LYS A 383 -4.75 13.94 -14.89
N ARG A 384 -4.80 12.60 -14.78
CA ARG A 384 -5.94 11.82 -15.28
C ARG A 384 -7.23 12.16 -14.52
N ALA A 385 -7.15 12.34 -13.21
CA ALA A 385 -8.30 12.76 -12.41
C ALA A 385 -8.82 14.16 -12.78
N GLU A 386 -7.92 15.09 -13.12
CA GLU A 386 -8.30 16.40 -13.66
C GLU A 386 -9.00 16.27 -15.02
N GLU A 387 -8.41 15.51 -15.96
CA GLU A 387 -8.97 15.28 -17.29
C GLU A 387 -10.36 14.63 -17.26
N GLU A 388 -10.62 13.77 -16.28
CA GLU A 388 -11.89 13.07 -16.09
C GLU A 388 -12.91 13.85 -15.24
N GLY A 389 -12.55 15.06 -14.76
CA GLY A 389 -13.41 15.89 -13.91
C GLY A 389 -13.57 15.39 -12.47
N ILE A 390 -12.78 14.37 -12.07
CA ILE A 390 -12.81 13.77 -10.72
C ILE A 390 -12.33 14.79 -9.70
N ALA A 391 -11.23 15.49 -9.99
CA ALA A 391 -10.66 16.49 -9.09
C ALA A 391 -11.67 17.58 -8.74
N GLU A 392 -12.47 18.03 -9.71
CA GLU A 392 -13.51 19.04 -9.50
C GLU A 392 -14.62 18.53 -8.58
N ILE A 393 -15.04 17.27 -8.72
CA ILE A 393 -16.03 16.65 -7.82
C ILE A 393 -15.55 16.69 -6.37
N PHE A 394 -14.28 16.40 -6.11
CA PHE A 394 -13.70 16.49 -4.78
C PHE A 394 -13.65 17.92 -4.25
N ARG A 395 -13.23 18.89 -5.09
CA ARG A 395 -13.20 20.32 -4.72
C ARG A 395 -14.60 20.85 -4.41
N GLU A 396 -15.58 20.57 -5.25
CA GLU A 396 -16.99 20.95 -5.04
C GLU A 396 -17.56 20.35 -3.75
N ALA A 397 -17.15 19.13 -3.41
CA ALA A 397 -17.54 18.49 -2.16
C ALA A 397 -16.85 19.12 -0.93
N GLY A 398 -15.78 19.89 -1.11
CA GLY A 398 -15.05 20.54 -0.02
C GLY A 398 -13.81 19.76 0.45
N PHE A 399 -13.33 18.80 -0.34
CA PHE A 399 -12.01 18.21 -0.13
C PHE A 399 -10.90 19.13 -0.63
N GLU A 400 -9.81 19.18 0.11
CA GLU A 400 -8.57 19.79 -0.34
C GLU A 400 -7.87 18.84 -1.32
N TRP A 401 -7.90 19.19 -2.60
CA TRP A 401 -7.17 18.43 -3.64
C TRP A 401 -5.69 18.80 -3.57
N ARG A 402 -4.87 17.83 -3.25
CA ARG A 402 -3.45 18.00 -2.94
C ARG A 402 -2.55 17.52 -4.07
N ASN A 403 -1.29 17.94 -4.07
CA ASN A 403 -0.26 17.40 -4.93
C ASN A 403 0.16 15.98 -4.49
N PRO A 404 0.64 15.12 -5.41
CA PRO A 404 0.99 13.73 -5.13
C PRO A 404 2.11 13.56 -4.11
N GLY A 405 1.95 12.64 -3.17
CA GLY A 405 2.94 12.27 -2.15
C GLY A 405 2.34 11.37 -1.07
N CYS A 406 3.16 10.98 -0.12
CA CYS A 406 2.72 10.16 1.01
C CYS A 406 1.86 10.92 2.02
N SER A 407 2.00 12.26 2.09
CA SER A 407 1.16 13.13 2.91
C SER A 407 1.07 12.66 4.38
N MET A 408 -0.12 12.59 4.94
CA MET A 408 -0.38 12.19 6.32
C MET A 408 -0.04 10.72 6.61
N CYS A 409 0.18 9.86 5.62
CA CYS A 409 0.45 8.43 5.84
C CYS A 409 1.63 8.17 6.77
N LEU A 410 2.69 8.99 6.70
CA LEU A 410 3.84 8.97 7.60
C LEU A 410 4.12 10.33 8.24
N ALA A 411 3.51 11.40 7.72
CA ALA A 411 3.63 12.77 8.21
C ALA A 411 5.09 13.29 8.32
N MET A 412 5.95 12.87 7.39
CA MET A 412 7.31 13.42 7.21
C MET A 412 7.32 14.71 6.37
N ASN A 413 6.21 15.38 6.31
CA ASN A 413 5.92 16.58 5.53
C ASN A 413 4.95 17.45 6.35
N PRO A 414 4.54 18.64 5.87
CA PRO A 414 3.64 19.52 6.61
C PRO A 414 2.24 18.95 6.89
N ASP A 415 1.80 17.91 6.17
CA ASP A 415 0.50 17.30 6.38
C ASP A 415 0.54 16.37 7.60
N ARG A 416 -0.11 16.82 8.67
CA ARG A 416 -0.14 16.09 9.95
C ARG A 416 -1.42 16.34 10.72
N LEU A 417 -1.70 15.46 11.66
CA LEU A 417 -2.72 15.68 12.69
C LEU A 417 -2.20 16.65 13.73
N GLU A 418 -3.10 17.41 14.34
CA GLU A 418 -2.83 18.31 15.44
C GLU A 418 -3.53 17.83 16.70
N GLY A 419 -2.89 18.07 17.86
CA GLY A 419 -3.47 17.70 19.15
C GLY A 419 -3.94 16.25 19.20
N ASP A 420 -5.21 16.06 19.52
CA ASP A 420 -5.90 14.78 19.66
C ASP A 420 -6.94 14.50 18.57
N GLU A 421 -6.79 15.14 17.40
CA GLU A 421 -7.68 14.94 16.26
C GLU A 421 -7.87 13.45 15.94
N LEU A 422 -9.11 13.07 15.63
CA LEU A 422 -9.46 11.76 15.10
C LEU A 422 -9.60 11.85 13.58
N CYS A 423 -8.81 11.05 12.89
CA CYS A 423 -8.79 10.95 11.42
C CYS A 423 -9.41 9.65 10.92
N ALA A 424 -10.41 9.76 10.05
CA ALA A 424 -10.84 8.68 9.18
C ALA A 424 -9.87 8.60 7.98
N SER A 425 -9.21 7.47 7.77
CA SER A 425 -8.08 7.37 6.84
C SER A 425 -8.12 6.11 5.98
N SER A 426 -7.81 6.27 4.69
CA SER A 426 -7.59 5.16 3.76
C SER A 426 -6.15 4.65 3.76
N SER A 427 -5.26 5.18 4.60
CA SER A 427 -3.89 4.72 4.75
C SER A 427 -3.80 3.30 5.35
N ASN A 428 -2.60 2.85 5.67
CA ASN A 428 -2.32 1.46 6.03
C ASN A 428 -1.99 1.23 7.50
N ARG A 429 -1.65 2.27 8.26
CA ARG A 429 -1.21 2.16 9.66
C ARG A 429 -1.88 3.19 10.55
N ASN A 430 -2.23 2.77 11.76
CA ASN A 430 -2.96 3.56 12.75
C ASN A 430 -2.33 3.54 14.15
N TYR A 431 -1.05 3.15 14.28
CA TYR A 431 -0.41 3.18 15.58
C TYR A 431 -0.17 4.60 16.09
N LYS A 432 0.07 4.73 17.38
CA LYS A 432 0.25 6.00 18.08
C LYS A 432 1.25 6.91 17.38
N GLY A 433 0.88 8.16 17.15
CA GLY A 433 1.74 9.18 16.56
C GLY A 433 2.00 9.01 15.03
N ARG A 434 1.44 8.01 14.38
CA ARG A 434 1.71 7.71 12.97
C ARG A 434 1.48 8.89 12.04
N MET A 435 0.45 9.67 12.29
CA MET A 435 0.08 10.83 11.46
C MET A 435 0.59 12.16 12.04
N GLY A 436 1.72 12.16 12.75
CA GLY A 436 2.47 13.35 13.19
C GLY A 436 2.25 13.75 14.62
N SER A 437 1.01 13.94 15.08
CA SER A 437 0.75 14.23 16.48
C SER A 437 0.87 12.98 17.36
N PRO A 438 1.59 13.00 18.50
CA PRO A 438 1.68 11.88 19.41
C PRO A 438 0.34 11.52 20.10
N ARG A 439 -0.64 12.43 20.06
CA ARG A 439 -2.01 12.21 20.56
C ARG A 439 -3.03 12.07 19.43
N GLY A 440 -2.60 12.27 18.18
CA GLY A 440 -3.46 12.10 17.00
C GLY A 440 -3.92 10.66 16.84
N ARG A 441 -5.19 10.48 16.56
CA ARG A 441 -5.85 9.16 16.49
C ARG A 441 -6.31 8.87 15.07
N THR A 442 -6.17 7.62 14.65
CA THR A 442 -6.48 7.22 13.27
C THR A 442 -7.33 5.97 13.26
N VAL A 443 -8.43 6.00 12.52
CA VAL A 443 -9.22 4.81 12.17
C VAL A 443 -9.06 4.53 10.67
N LEU A 444 -8.72 3.29 10.34
CA LEU A 444 -8.52 2.84 8.96
C LEU A 444 -9.83 2.33 8.39
N MET A 445 -10.13 2.72 7.17
CA MET A 445 -11.29 2.26 6.41
C MET A 445 -11.08 2.43 4.89
N SER A 446 -11.97 1.90 4.08
CA SER A 446 -11.89 2.06 2.63
C SER A 446 -12.08 3.53 2.20
N PRO A 447 -11.59 3.94 1.01
CA PRO A 447 -11.73 5.33 0.54
C PRO A 447 -13.17 5.84 0.52
N LEU A 448 -14.13 5.01 0.12
CA LEU A 448 -15.54 5.41 0.10
C LEU A 448 -16.10 5.60 1.52
N MET A 449 -15.67 4.77 2.47
CA MET A 449 -16.03 4.94 3.88
C MET A 449 -15.43 6.22 4.46
N VAL A 450 -14.19 6.59 4.08
CA VAL A 450 -13.59 7.89 4.47
C VAL A 450 -14.42 9.05 3.92
N ALA A 451 -14.84 8.99 2.67
CA ALA A 451 -15.69 10.01 2.07
C ALA A 451 -17.06 10.12 2.79
N ALA A 452 -17.66 8.98 3.13
CA ALA A 452 -18.90 8.95 3.91
C ALA A 452 -18.71 9.59 5.30
N ALA A 453 -17.61 9.29 5.97
CA ALA A 453 -17.28 9.91 7.25
C ALA A 453 -17.06 11.43 7.13
N ALA A 454 -16.41 11.89 6.06
CA ALA A 454 -16.21 13.32 5.80
C ALA A 454 -17.55 14.05 5.60
N VAL A 455 -18.48 13.45 4.87
CA VAL A 455 -19.82 14.02 4.61
C VAL A 455 -20.68 14.01 5.88
N ALA A 456 -20.66 12.93 6.64
CA ALA A 456 -21.43 12.81 7.89
C ALA A 456 -20.81 13.61 9.05
N GLY A 457 -19.49 13.83 9.04
CA GLY A 457 -18.75 14.42 10.17
C GLY A 457 -18.46 13.43 11.30
N GLU A 458 -18.72 12.15 11.06
CA GLU A 458 -18.57 11.05 12.02
C GLU A 458 -18.30 9.75 11.27
N ILE A 459 -17.83 8.73 11.96
CA ILE A 459 -17.68 7.40 11.37
C ILE A 459 -19.03 6.91 10.90
N ALA A 460 -19.21 6.67 9.61
CA ALA A 460 -20.47 6.38 8.96
C ALA A 460 -20.35 5.25 7.94
N ASP A 461 -21.47 4.56 7.70
CA ASP A 461 -21.56 3.55 6.66
C ASP A 461 -21.81 4.20 5.29
N ALA A 462 -20.89 3.99 4.36
CA ALA A 462 -21.00 4.52 3.01
C ALA A 462 -22.26 4.02 2.28
N ARG A 463 -22.75 2.82 2.61
CA ARG A 463 -23.96 2.25 2.02
C ARG A 463 -25.18 3.07 2.40
N GLU A 464 -25.24 3.58 3.64
CA GLU A 464 -26.33 4.43 4.13
C GLU A 464 -26.19 5.87 3.61
N VAL A 465 -24.97 6.45 3.70
CA VAL A 465 -24.72 7.86 3.30
C VAL A 465 -24.93 8.08 1.80
N PHE A 466 -24.49 7.14 0.98
CA PHE A 466 -24.48 7.28 -0.48
C PHE A 466 -25.52 6.39 -1.20
N GLY A 467 -26.25 5.57 -0.47
CA GLY A 467 -27.21 4.64 -1.09
C GLY A 467 -26.53 3.63 -2.01
N VAL A 468 -25.40 3.05 -1.58
CA VAL A 468 -24.64 2.09 -2.39
C VAL A 468 -25.46 0.83 -2.61
N VAL A 469 -25.97 0.64 -3.83
CA VAL A 469 -26.66 -0.55 -4.28
C VAL A 469 -25.81 -1.27 -5.33
N GLY A 470 -25.89 -2.59 -5.34
CA GLY A 470 -25.15 -3.38 -6.33
C GLY A 470 -25.45 -2.92 -7.75
N ALA A 471 -24.43 -2.84 -8.59
CA ALA A 471 -24.65 -2.74 -10.01
C ALA A 471 -25.51 -3.95 -10.45
N ARG A 472 -26.69 -3.67 -11.01
CA ARG A 472 -27.55 -4.70 -11.62
C ARG A 472 -26.91 -5.25 -12.86
#